data_8992dc4c84567f74812a1056dfd8a618
#
_entry.id   8992dc4c84567f74812a1056dfd8a618
#
_cell.length_a   1.000
_cell.length_b   1.000
_cell.length_c   1.000
_cell.angle_alpha   90.00
_cell.angle_beta   90.00
_cell.angle_gamma   90.00
#
_symmetry.space_group_name_H-M   'P 1'
#
loop_
_entity.id
_entity.type
_entity.pdbx_description
1 polymer ?
#
loop_
_entity_poly.entity_id
_entity_poly.type
_entity_poly.pdbx_seq_one_letter_code
_entity_poly.pdbx_strand_id
1 'polypeptide(L)'
;MLSIAIAADSVARAADPAPSSRPPLVAVESLVVDVLSDDVSDTYVTKTSFATSELSNVVAAGATVVSGETLCVANLGYGLRLRTRVGDTEHVLLFDVGTEGNAFLHNCRALGVDLAEVEAITITHGHWDHMGALPQTLPVIVAKRGRDRVAVHVNPGMFVERGLRLPDGRIVPAEKVISAERMEAAGATVVNSHEARTVLDGHFYYSGEIPRVSAFEKGRPDHLCRPVGGDWQPDPLLMDERMVVVHVRDLGLVVFSACSHAGIVNVCTEVRRLFPGIPIHAVLGGLHLGGVMERVIPETVAGLQPFDIRFLIPGHCTGWRAVHALANAYGDRVSQSAIGTTYRFAAKAAAKPEVTPR
;
A
#
# COMPACT_ATOMS: atom_id res chain seq x y z
N MET A 1 15.62 -38.67 -29.21
CA MET A 1 15.50 -37.79 -28.05
C MET A 1 15.38 -36.39 -28.58
N LEU A 2 14.16 -35.87 -28.68
CA LEU A 2 13.88 -34.52 -29.20
C LEU A 2 13.70 -33.60 -27.98
N SER A 3 14.66 -32.73 -27.72
CA SER A 3 14.53 -31.65 -26.70
C SER A 3 13.64 -30.56 -27.25
N ILE A 4 12.46 -30.46 -26.74
CA ILE A 4 11.58 -29.29 -26.96
C ILE A 4 12.02 -28.21 -25.97
N ALA A 5 12.74 -27.22 -26.47
CA ALA A 5 13.01 -25.99 -25.74
C ALA A 5 11.71 -25.15 -25.73
N ILE A 6 11.02 -25.10 -24.62
CA ILE A 6 9.93 -24.14 -24.39
C ILE A 6 10.60 -22.79 -24.09
N ALA A 7 10.67 -21.93 -25.09
CA ALA A 7 11.01 -20.53 -24.90
C ALA A 7 9.89 -19.85 -24.11
N ALA A 8 10.19 -19.44 -22.87
CA ALA A 8 9.31 -18.55 -22.11
C ALA A 8 9.41 -17.15 -22.75
N ASP A 9 8.54 -16.87 -23.70
CA ASP A 9 8.32 -15.51 -24.21
C ASP A 9 7.66 -14.68 -23.10
N SER A 10 8.47 -14.02 -22.28
CA SER A 10 8.03 -12.91 -21.45
C SER A 10 7.86 -11.69 -22.33
N VAL A 11 6.80 -11.65 -23.13
CA VAL A 11 6.41 -10.47 -23.88
C VAL A 11 5.95 -9.44 -22.85
N ALA A 12 6.72 -8.35 -22.72
CA ALA A 12 6.23 -7.14 -22.04
C ALA A 12 4.91 -6.75 -22.73
N ARG A 13 3.78 -6.96 -22.04
CA ARG A 13 2.48 -6.64 -22.58
C ARG A 13 2.39 -5.14 -22.75
N ALA A 14 2.14 -4.67 -23.96
CA ALA A 14 1.89 -3.26 -24.24
C ALA A 14 0.70 -2.82 -23.35
N ALA A 15 0.77 -1.60 -22.80
CA ALA A 15 -0.34 -1.04 -22.04
C ALA A 15 -1.60 -1.05 -22.92
N ASP A 16 -2.69 -1.56 -22.38
CA ASP A 16 -4.00 -1.45 -23.02
C ASP A 16 -4.31 0.04 -23.26
N PRO A 17 -5.05 0.39 -24.33
CA PRO A 17 -5.51 1.76 -24.55
C PRO A 17 -6.25 2.28 -23.31
N ALA A 18 -6.17 3.59 -23.07
CA ALA A 18 -6.88 4.20 -21.95
C ALA A 18 -8.35 3.75 -21.98
N PRO A 19 -8.96 3.41 -20.82
CA PRO A 19 -10.35 2.99 -20.79
C PRO A 19 -11.24 4.07 -21.40
N SER A 20 -12.30 3.67 -22.11
CA SER A 20 -13.24 4.59 -22.75
C SER A 20 -13.97 5.49 -21.74
N SER A 21 -13.94 5.14 -20.46
CA SER A 21 -14.47 5.93 -19.35
C SER A 21 -13.53 5.85 -18.14
N ARG A 22 -13.44 6.96 -17.40
CA ARG A 22 -12.72 7.02 -16.12
C ARG A 22 -13.39 6.06 -15.12
N PRO A 23 -12.62 5.31 -14.30
CA PRO A 23 -13.21 4.56 -13.20
C PRO A 23 -14.05 5.45 -12.29
N PRO A 24 -15.20 4.96 -11.76
CA PRO A 24 -16.14 5.75 -10.96
C PRO A 24 -15.57 6.02 -9.54
N LEU A 25 -14.52 6.82 -9.44
CA LEU A 25 -13.86 7.20 -8.19
C LEU A 25 -14.44 8.53 -7.69
N VAL A 26 -14.97 8.51 -6.47
CA VAL A 26 -15.56 9.67 -5.79
C VAL A 26 -14.45 10.61 -5.31
N ALA A 27 -14.66 11.92 -5.48
CA ALA A 27 -13.76 12.93 -4.90
C ALA A 27 -14.15 13.16 -3.43
N VAL A 28 -13.37 12.57 -2.50
CA VAL A 28 -13.60 12.68 -1.06
C VAL A 28 -13.20 14.06 -0.52
N GLU A 29 -13.82 14.48 0.57
CA GLU A 29 -13.50 15.77 1.25
C GLU A 29 -12.26 15.66 2.11
N SER A 30 -12.04 14.50 2.69
CA SER A 30 -10.84 14.24 3.50
C SER A 30 -10.41 12.78 3.43
N LEU A 31 -9.11 12.59 3.61
CA LEU A 31 -8.45 11.30 3.76
C LEU A 31 -7.50 11.39 4.94
N VAL A 32 -7.63 10.49 5.89
CA VAL A 32 -6.71 10.28 7.00
C VAL A 32 -6.05 8.92 6.84
N VAL A 33 -4.73 8.89 6.95
CA VAL A 33 -3.89 7.70 6.79
C VAL A 33 -3.12 7.49 8.07
N ASP A 34 -3.36 6.39 8.76
CA ASP A 34 -2.59 5.98 9.94
C ASP A 34 -1.66 4.83 9.57
N VAL A 35 -0.38 4.97 9.89
CA VAL A 35 0.62 3.91 9.66
C VAL A 35 0.59 2.94 10.83
N LEU A 36 0.05 1.74 10.60
CA LEU A 36 -0.16 0.69 11.60
C LEU A 36 0.91 -0.40 11.59
N SER A 37 1.64 -0.54 10.47
CA SER A 37 2.81 -1.40 10.32
C SER A 37 3.79 -0.74 9.35
N ASP A 38 5.03 -0.58 9.78
CA ASP A 38 6.17 -0.11 8.99
C ASP A 38 7.47 -0.53 9.70
N ASP A 39 8.56 -0.63 9.00
CA ASP A 39 9.87 -1.03 9.55
C ASP A 39 10.69 0.13 10.13
N VAL A 40 10.18 1.36 9.99
CA VAL A 40 10.81 2.57 10.52
C VAL A 40 10.04 3.10 11.72
N SER A 41 10.75 3.39 12.81
CA SER A 41 10.26 4.18 13.95
C SER A 41 10.91 5.55 13.93
N ASP A 42 10.09 6.60 13.89
CA ASP A 42 10.50 7.99 14.06
C ASP A 42 9.47 8.72 14.94
N THR A 43 9.64 8.57 16.25
CA THR A 43 8.71 9.09 17.26
C THR A 43 8.57 10.62 17.20
N TYR A 44 9.58 11.31 16.67
CA TYR A 44 9.63 12.77 16.56
C TYR A 44 9.55 13.27 15.11
N VAL A 45 8.95 12.51 14.22
CA VAL A 45 8.90 12.82 12.78
C VAL A 45 8.88 14.32 12.48
N THR A 46 9.61 14.74 11.46
CA THR A 46 9.68 16.15 11.04
C THR A 46 8.28 16.72 10.86
N LYS A 47 7.98 17.81 11.57
CA LYS A 47 6.68 18.49 11.49
C LYS A 47 6.42 18.99 10.08
N THR A 48 5.33 18.51 9.51
CA THR A 48 4.78 19.00 8.24
C THR A 48 3.36 19.49 8.49
N SER A 49 2.79 20.21 7.53
CA SER A 49 1.39 20.67 7.65
C SER A 49 0.36 19.53 7.55
N PHE A 50 0.78 18.33 7.15
CA PHE A 50 -0.11 17.21 6.85
C PHE A 50 0.23 15.93 7.64
N ALA A 51 1.30 15.92 8.46
CA ALA A 51 1.68 14.74 9.27
C ALA A 51 1.69 15.05 10.77
N THR A 52 1.23 14.07 11.56
CA THR A 52 1.26 14.08 13.02
C THR A 52 2.12 12.89 13.48
N SER A 53 3.08 13.14 14.39
CA SER A 53 4.01 12.12 14.88
C SER A 53 3.34 11.06 15.74
N GLU A 54 4.00 9.89 15.86
CA GLU A 54 3.62 8.82 16.78
C GLU A 54 3.38 9.34 18.19
N LEU A 55 4.33 10.10 18.76
CA LEU A 55 4.22 10.65 20.11
C LEU A 55 2.93 11.45 20.30
N SER A 56 2.61 12.32 19.32
CA SER A 56 1.39 13.11 19.38
C SER A 56 0.13 12.25 19.32
N ASN A 57 0.16 11.18 18.51
CA ASN A 57 -0.98 10.30 18.31
C ASN A 57 -1.23 9.41 19.54
N VAL A 58 -0.19 8.81 20.14
CA VAL A 58 -0.36 7.97 21.34
C VAL A 58 -0.81 8.80 22.55
N VAL A 59 -0.33 10.04 22.69
CA VAL A 59 -0.81 10.96 23.73
C VAL A 59 -2.28 11.33 23.49
N ALA A 60 -2.67 11.62 22.26
CA ALA A 60 -4.07 11.87 21.90
C ALA A 60 -4.97 10.64 22.13
N ALA A 61 -4.43 9.43 22.00
CA ALA A 61 -5.11 8.18 22.33
C ALA A 61 -5.19 7.88 23.84
N GLY A 62 -4.61 8.74 24.71
CA GLY A 62 -4.71 8.67 26.15
C GLY A 62 -3.48 8.15 26.89
N ALA A 63 -2.33 7.99 26.22
CA ALA A 63 -1.09 7.62 26.89
C ALA A 63 -0.66 8.72 27.87
N THR A 64 -0.48 8.37 29.15
CA THR A 64 -0.02 9.26 30.21
C THR A 64 1.48 9.09 30.52
N VAL A 65 2.09 8.04 29.99
CA VAL A 65 3.52 7.72 30.13
C VAL A 65 4.01 7.28 28.77
N VAL A 66 5.15 7.80 28.34
CA VAL A 66 5.86 7.34 27.15
C VAL A 66 6.75 6.16 27.54
N SER A 67 6.47 4.98 26.99
CA SER A 67 7.18 3.74 27.30
C SER A 67 7.11 2.77 26.11
N GLY A 68 7.86 1.68 26.18
CA GLY A 68 7.76 0.62 25.16
C GLY A 68 6.39 -0.07 25.11
N GLU A 69 5.56 0.09 26.15
CA GLU A 69 4.19 -0.44 26.16
C GLU A 69 3.19 0.50 25.48
N THR A 70 3.48 1.81 25.45
CA THR A 70 2.58 2.84 24.90
C THR A 70 2.99 3.31 23.51
N LEU A 71 4.24 3.13 23.12
CA LEU A 71 4.71 3.40 21.77
C LEU A 71 4.43 2.21 20.84
N CYS A 72 4.40 2.49 19.55
CA CYS A 72 4.25 1.47 18.52
C CYS A 72 5.50 0.60 18.38
N VAL A 73 5.31 -0.61 17.89
CA VAL A 73 6.39 -1.54 17.55
C VAL A 73 6.60 -1.52 16.05
N ALA A 74 7.77 -1.05 15.61
CA ALA A 74 8.19 -1.16 14.22
C ALA A 74 8.51 -2.63 13.89
N ASN A 75 8.01 -3.09 12.75
CA ASN A 75 8.22 -4.45 12.26
C ASN A 75 8.24 -4.44 10.75
N LEU A 76 9.03 -5.35 10.13
CA LEU A 76 9.01 -5.50 8.68
C LEU A 76 7.59 -5.77 8.20
N GLY A 77 7.18 -5.06 7.17
CA GLY A 77 5.84 -5.15 6.58
C GLY A 77 5.14 -3.81 6.51
N TYR A 78 4.07 -3.75 5.77
CA TYR A 78 3.32 -2.52 5.59
C TYR A 78 1.84 -2.71 5.88
N GLY A 79 1.25 -1.74 6.57
CA GLY A 79 -0.18 -1.78 6.88
C GLY A 79 -0.68 -0.39 7.27
N LEU A 80 -1.76 0.05 6.62
CA LEU A 80 -2.35 1.36 6.83
C LEU A 80 -3.84 1.25 7.17
N ARG A 81 -4.33 2.18 8.01
CA ARG A 81 -5.77 2.49 8.05
C ARG A 81 -6.02 3.73 7.21
N LEU A 82 -6.91 3.60 6.24
CA LEU A 82 -7.36 4.70 5.38
C LEU A 82 -8.80 5.05 5.77
N ARG A 83 -9.03 6.30 6.15
CA ARG A 83 -10.35 6.81 6.50
C ARG A 83 -10.68 7.99 5.60
N THR A 84 -11.80 7.90 4.91
CA THR A 84 -12.28 8.91 3.96
C THR A 84 -13.63 9.46 4.38
N ARG A 85 -13.94 10.71 4.02
CA ARG A 85 -15.22 11.34 4.34
C ARG A 85 -15.77 12.15 3.17
N VAL A 86 -17.09 12.04 2.98
CA VAL A 86 -17.91 12.91 2.10
C VAL A 86 -19.20 13.25 2.86
N GLY A 87 -19.41 14.50 3.19
CA GLY A 87 -20.52 14.92 4.06
C GLY A 87 -20.47 14.19 5.39
N ASP A 88 -21.56 13.49 5.73
CA ASP A 88 -21.68 12.69 6.95
C ASP A 88 -21.25 11.21 6.76
N THR A 89 -20.94 10.81 5.52
CA THR A 89 -20.52 9.43 5.22
C THR A 89 -19.02 9.30 5.40
N GLU A 90 -18.61 8.36 6.24
CA GLU A 90 -17.23 7.99 6.47
C GLU A 90 -17.02 6.51 6.13
N HIS A 91 -15.89 6.19 5.53
CA HIS A 91 -15.48 4.81 5.23
C HIS A 91 -14.09 4.53 5.74
N VAL A 92 -13.88 3.31 6.25
CA VAL A 92 -12.62 2.84 6.81
C VAL A 92 -12.16 1.57 6.10
N LEU A 93 -10.99 1.66 5.46
CA LEU A 93 -10.32 0.58 4.75
C LEU A 93 -8.98 0.27 5.43
N LEU A 94 -8.66 -1.01 5.63
CA LEU A 94 -7.28 -1.44 5.86
C LEU A 94 -6.61 -1.74 4.51
N PHE A 95 -5.45 -1.13 4.32
CA PHE A 95 -4.56 -1.36 3.18
C PHE A 95 -3.36 -2.15 3.67
N ASP A 96 -3.32 -3.45 3.39
CA ASP A 96 -2.45 -4.45 3.99
C ASP A 96 -2.50 -4.45 5.54
N VAL A 97 -1.86 -5.41 6.17
CA VAL A 97 -1.88 -5.56 7.64
C VAL A 97 -0.50 -5.90 8.24
N GLY A 98 0.55 -5.88 7.42
CA GLY A 98 1.90 -6.17 7.87
C GLY A 98 2.16 -7.66 8.13
N THR A 99 3.22 -7.92 8.87
CA THR A 99 3.86 -9.23 9.04
C THR A 99 3.22 -10.06 10.13
N GLU A 100 2.94 -9.45 11.30
CA GLU A 100 2.70 -10.18 12.54
C GLU A 100 1.59 -9.52 13.36
N GLY A 101 0.62 -10.34 13.78
CA GLY A 101 -0.62 -9.86 14.37
C GLY A 101 -0.48 -9.23 15.75
N ASN A 102 0.46 -9.69 16.60
CA ASN A 102 0.61 -9.09 17.94
C ASN A 102 1.13 -7.67 17.85
N ALA A 103 2.13 -7.41 16.98
CA ALA A 103 2.64 -6.07 16.73
C ALA A 103 1.55 -5.18 16.12
N PHE A 104 0.84 -5.66 15.09
CA PHE A 104 -0.25 -4.91 14.46
C PHE A 104 -1.35 -4.55 15.46
N LEU A 105 -1.83 -5.51 16.25
CA LEU A 105 -2.87 -5.30 17.26
C LEU A 105 -2.37 -4.42 18.42
N HIS A 106 -1.08 -4.52 18.79
CA HIS A 106 -0.47 -3.61 19.76
C HIS A 106 -0.52 -2.18 19.24
N ASN A 107 -0.08 -1.95 18.00
CA ASN A 107 -0.05 -0.62 17.38
C ASN A 107 -1.48 -0.03 17.25
N CYS A 108 -2.47 -0.85 16.87
CA CYS A 108 -3.86 -0.41 16.87
C CYS A 108 -4.31 0.07 18.25
N ARG A 109 -3.95 -0.63 19.34
CA ARG A 109 -4.29 -0.21 20.71
C ARG A 109 -3.56 1.08 21.11
N ALA A 110 -2.24 1.16 20.85
CA ALA A 110 -1.43 2.32 21.19
C ALA A 110 -1.94 3.61 20.51
N LEU A 111 -2.44 3.49 19.27
CA LEU A 111 -2.96 4.59 18.49
C LEU A 111 -4.47 4.85 18.68
N GLY A 112 -5.13 4.09 19.55
CA GLY A 112 -6.57 4.23 19.78
C GLY A 112 -7.43 3.87 18.55
N VAL A 113 -6.93 2.98 17.69
CA VAL A 113 -7.66 2.53 16.49
C VAL A 113 -8.75 1.56 16.86
N ASP A 114 -10.01 1.92 16.59
CA ASP A 114 -11.12 0.98 16.73
C ASP A 114 -11.26 0.11 15.47
N LEU A 115 -10.98 -1.17 15.64
CA LEU A 115 -11.11 -2.16 14.55
C LEU A 115 -12.57 -2.49 14.23
N ALA A 116 -13.55 -2.06 15.03
CA ALA A 116 -14.97 -2.19 14.69
C ALA A 116 -15.37 -1.30 13.50
N GLU A 117 -14.65 -0.21 13.26
CA GLU A 117 -14.90 0.71 12.15
C GLU A 117 -14.45 0.14 10.77
N VAL A 118 -13.62 -0.90 10.76
CA VAL A 118 -13.07 -1.46 9.51
C VAL A 118 -14.16 -2.13 8.70
N GLU A 119 -14.44 -1.59 7.51
CA GLU A 119 -15.48 -2.10 6.61
C GLU A 119 -14.93 -3.07 5.57
N ALA A 120 -13.69 -2.85 5.11
CA ALA A 120 -13.02 -3.73 4.16
C ALA A 120 -11.51 -3.76 4.38
N ILE A 121 -10.87 -4.78 3.84
CA ILE A 121 -9.41 -4.94 3.79
C ILE A 121 -9.03 -5.14 2.33
N THR A 122 -8.00 -4.44 1.85
CA THR A 122 -7.38 -4.70 0.54
C THR A 122 -5.97 -5.23 0.76
N ILE A 123 -5.64 -6.33 0.10
CA ILE A 123 -4.29 -6.88 0.09
C ILE A 123 -3.67 -6.60 -1.27
N THR A 124 -2.49 -5.99 -1.27
CA THR A 124 -1.85 -5.53 -2.50
C THR A 124 -1.23 -6.67 -3.29
N HIS A 125 -0.57 -7.60 -2.62
CA HIS A 125 0.07 -8.78 -3.23
C HIS A 125 0.31 -9.88 -2.21
N GLY A 126 0.66 -11.07 -2.68
CA GLY A 126 0.76 -12.28 -1.85
C GLY A 126 2.12 -12.46 -1.17
N HIS A 127 2.68 -11.42 -0.56
CA HIS A 127 3.83 -11.55 0.34
C HIS A 127 3.40 -11.59 1.80
N TRP A 128 4.15 -12.35 2.59
CA TRP A 128 3.87 -12.58 4.02
C TRP A 128 3.95 -11.31 4.86
N ASP A 129 4.78 -10.35 4.47
CA ASP A 129 4.96 -9.07 5.14
C ASP A 129 3.85 -8.04 4.85
N HIS A 130 2.84 -8.41 4.06
CA HIS A 130 1.64 -7.62 3.77
C HIS A 130 0.36 -8.26 4.31
N MET A 131 0.34 -9.58 4.48
CA MET A 131 -0.86 -10.29 4.91
C MET A 131 -0.61 -11.28 6.06
N GLY A 132 0.62 -11.32 6.60
CA GLY A 132 0.99 -12.24 7.69
C GLY A 132 0.22 -12.01 8.97
N ALA A 133 -0.21 -10.78 9.26
CA ALA A 133 -1.04 -10.48 10.43
C ALA A 133 -2.52 -10.88 10.29
N LEU A 134 -3.03 -11.20 9.08
CA LEU A 134 -4.44 -11.54 8.86
C LEU A 134 -4.96 -12.67 9.76
N PRO A 135 -4.23 -13.77 9.98
CA PRO A 135 -4.71 -14.88 10.83
C PRO A 135 -5.10 -14.44 12.25
N GLN A 136 -4.40 -13.44 12.82
CA GLN A 136 -4.67 -12.93 14.15
C GLN A 136 -5.63 -11.73 14.13
N THR A 137 -5.52 -10.85 13.14
CA THR A 137 -6.30 -9.60 13.11
C THR A 137 -7.73 -9.80 12.65
N LEU A 138 -7.95 -10.65 11.65
CA LEU A 138 -9.28 -10.89 11.08
C LEU A 138 -10.32 -11.36 12.11
N PRO A 139 -10.04 -12.36 12.97
CA PRO A 139 -10.98 -12.76 14.03
C PRO A 139 -11.29 -11.63 15.01
N VAL A 140 -10.32 -10.76 15.32
CA VAL A 140 -10.52 -9.61 16.22
C VAL A 140 -11.44 -8.57 15.56
N ILE A 141 -11.22 -8.24 14.28
CA ILE A 141 -12.08 -7.32 13.53
C ILE A 141 -13.52 -7.85 13.50
N VAL A 142 -13.71 -9.10 13.10
CA VAL A 142 -15.04 -9.74 13.04
C VAL A 142 -15.72 -9.75 14.40
N ALA A 143 -14.99 -10.06 15.49
CA ALA A 143 -15.54 -10.06 16.84
C ALA A 143 -15.99 -8.66 17.27
N LYS A 144 -15.21 -7.62 16.99
CA LYS A 144 -15.54 -6.22 17.31
C LYS A 144 -16.72 -5.69 16.48
N ARG A 145 -16.93 -6.19 15.28
CA ARG A 145 -18.08 -5.88 14.42
C ARG A 145 -19.36 -6.65 14.77
N GLY A 146 -19.45 -7.27 15.91
CA GLY A 146 -20.62 -8.07 16.29
C GLY A 146 -20.77 -9.37 15.51
N ARG A 147 -19.66 -9.89 14.95
CA ARG A 147 -19.53 -11.06 14.07
C ARG A 147 -20.03 -10.85 12.63
N ASP A 148 -20.26 -9.60 12.22
CA ASP A 148 -20.48 -9.30 10.81
C ASP A 148 -19.21 -9.57 10.00
N ARG A 149 -19.38 -10.18 8.84
CA ARG A 149 -18.27 -10.49 7.95
C ARG A 149 -17.62 -9.20 7.41
N VAL A 150 -16.31 -9.26 7.18
CA VAL A 150 -15.55 -8.16 6.58
C VAL A 150 -15.10 -8.54 5.17
N ALA A 151 -15.26 -7.64 4.20
CA ALA A 151 -14.79 -7.87 2.84
C ALA A 151 -13.25 -7.85 2.80
N VAL A 152 -12.64 -8.88 2.21
CA VAL A 152 -11.19 -8.95 1.98
C VAL A 152 -10.94 -9.06 0.48
N HIS A 153 -10.42 -7.99 -0.11
CA HIS A 153 -10.14 -7.91 -1.54
C HIS A 153 -8.74 -8.44 -1.82
N VAL A 154 -8.68 -9.49 -2.61
CA VAL A 154 -7.46 -10.19 -3.04
C VAL A 154 -7.52 -10.49 -4.53
N ASN A 155 -6.47 -11.08 -5.08
CA ASN A 155 -6.50 -11.63 -6.44
C ASN A 155 -5.89 -13.04 -6.49
N PRO A 156 -6.24 -13.85 -7.52
CA PRO A 156 -5.82 -15.25 -7.59
C PRO A 156 -4.31 -15.48 -7.60
N GLY A 157 -3.52 -14.54 -8.14
CA GLY A 157 -2.06 -14.64 -8.20
C GLY A 157 -1.35 -14.57 -6.85
N MET A 158 -2.07 -14.18 -5.79
CA MET A 158 -1.50 -14.08 -4.43
C MET A 158 -1.21 -15.44 -3.77
N PHE A 159 -1.94 -16.50 -4.15
CA PHE A 159 -1.97 -17.77 -3.43
C PHE A 159 -0.95 -18.80 -3.95
N VAL A 160 0.28 -18.33 -4.18
CA VAL A 160 1.42 -19.18 -4.54
C VAL A 160 2.47 -19.15 -3.43
N GLU A 161 3.24 -20.23 -3.28
CA GLU A 161 4.41 -20.17 -2.41
C GLU A 161 5.48 -19.30 -3.05
N ARG A 162 6.13 -18.45 -2.25
CA ARG A 162 7.21 -17.58 -2.70
C ARG A 162 8.52 -17.87 -2.00
N GLY A 163 9.60 -17.47 -2.63
CA GLY A 163 10.95 -17.63 -2.09
C GLY A 163 11.95 -16.76 -2.82
N LEU A 164 13.14 -16.69 -2.24
CA LEU A 164 14.26 -15.93 -2.77
C LEU A 164 15.40 -16.88 -3.16
N ARG A 165 16.02 -16.66 -4.30
CA ARG A 165 17.26 -17.29 -4.70
C ARG A 165 18.44 -16.52 -4.15
N LEU A 166 19.21 -17.16 -3.29
CA LEU A 166 20.45 -16.59 -2.75
C LEU A 166 21.58 -16.60 -3.82
N PRO A 167 22.64 -15.78 -3.63
CA PRO A 167 23.80 -15.77 -4.53
C PRO A 167 24.51 -17.12 -4.69
N ASP A 168 24.43 -18.00 -3.69
CA ASP A 168 24.97 -19.35 -3.71
C ASP A 168 24.06 -20.38 -4.40
N GLY A 169 22.92 -19.93 -4.95
CA GLY A 169 21.94 -20.74 -5.67
C GLY A 169 20.89 -21.41 -4.77
N ARG A 170 21.04 -21.38 -3.45
CA ARG A 170 20.01 -21.90 -2.55
C ARG A 170 18.73 -21.08 -2.65
N ILE A 171 17.59 -21.75 -2.45
CA ILE A 171 16.29 -21.12 -2.38
C ILE A 171 15.85 -21.10 -0.92
N VAL A 172 15.50 -19.91 -0.43
CA VAL A 172 14.90 -19.72 0.89
C VAL A 172 13.42 -19.46 0.68
N PRO A 173 12.54 -20.39 1.08
CA PRO A 173 11.10 -20.18 1.04
C PRO A 173 10.70 -19.03 1.97
N ALA A 174 9.76 -18.20 1.54
CA ALA A 174 9.06 -17.26 2.40
C ALA A 174 7.94 -17.97 3.18
N GLU A 175 7.44 -17.32 4.21
CA GLU A 175 6.26 -17.81 4.95
C GLU A 175 5.05 -17.91 4.01
N LYS A 176 4.27 -18.97 4.19
CA LYS A 176 3.05 -19.17 3.41
C LYS A 176 1.96 -18.21 3.86
N VAL A 177 1.39 -17.55 2.89
CA VAL A 177 0.24 -16.66 3.13
C VAL A 177 -1.02 -17.47 3.49
N ILE A 178 -1.95 -16.84 4.20
CA ILE A 178 -3.25 -17.42 4.54
C ILE A 178 -4.07 -17.66 3.27
N SER A 179 -4.69 -18.85 3.15
CA SER A 179 -5.54 -19.15 1.99
C SER A 179 -6.91 -18.45 2.08
N ALA A 180 -7.59 -18.32 0.93
CA ALA A 180 -8.94 -17.75 0.85
C ALA A 180 -9.93 -18.50 1.76
N GLU A 181 -9.88 -19.83 1.80
CA GLU A 181 -10.77 -20.65 2.64
C GLU A 181 -10.53 -20.39 4.13
N ARG A 182 -9.28 -20.20 4.53
CA ARG A 182 -8.96 -19.85 5.94
C ARG A 182 -9.40 -18.44 6.30
N MET A 183 -9.34 -17.49 5.36
CA MET A 183 -9.90 -16.14 5.56
C MET A 183 -11.41 -16.23 5.74
N GLU A 184 -12.11 -17.00 4.91
CA GLU A 184 -13.56 -17.20 5.01
C GLU A 184 -13.96 -17.88 6.32
N ALA A 185 -13.19 -18.88 6.75
CA ALA A 185 -13.41 -19.53 8.05
C ALA A 185 -13.18 -18.58 9.24
N ALA A 186 -12.31 -17.57 9.07
CA ALA A 186 -12.07 -16.52 10.06
C ALA A 186 -13.10 -15.37 10.01
N GLY A 187 -14.08 -15.42 9.11
CA GLY A 187 -15.17 -14.45 9.01
C GLY A 187 -15.00 -13.40 7.91
N ALA A 188 -14.09 -13.61 6.95
CA ALA A 188 -14.01 -12.76 5.75
C ALA A 188 -15.07 -13.12 4.71
N THR A 189 -15.52 -12.12 3.96
CA THR A 189 -16.10 -12.32 2.63
C THR A 189 -14.98 -12.06 1.62
N VAL A 190 -14.40 -13.13 1.06
CA VAL A 190 -13.27 -13.01 0.16
C VAL A 190 -13.72 -12.60 -1.23
N VAL A 191 -13.23 -11.44 -1.71
CA VAL A 191 -13.44 -10.96 -3.07
C VAL A 191 -12.17 -11.22 -3.87
N ASN A 192 -12.09 -12.42 -4.48
CA ASN A 192 -10.93 -12.91 -5.22
C ASN A 192 -11.13 -12.67 -6.73
N SER A 193 -10.50 -11.61 -7.28
CA SER A 193 -10.69 -11.20 -8.68
C SER A 193 -9.47 -10.48 -9.23
N HIS A 194 -9.17 -10.69 -10.52
CA HIS A 194 -8.16 -9.92 -11.26
C HIS A 194 -8.63 -8.51 -11.63
N GLU A 195 -9.95 -8.29 -11.63
CA GLU A 195 -10.56 -7.05 -12.14
C GLU A 195 -10.33 -5.87 -11.21
N ALA A 196 -10.07 -4.73 -11.82
CA ALA A 196 -10.11 -3.44 -11.13
C ALA A 196 -11.53 -3.13 -10.64
N ARG A 197 -11.64 -2.47 -9.49
CA ARG A 197 -12.93 -2.10 -8.90
C ARG A 197 -12.83 -0.90 -7.97
N THR A 198 -13.93 -0.21 -7.80
CA THR A 198 -14.09 0.69 -6.66
C THR A 198 -14.74 -0.05 -5.48
N VAL A 199 -14.38 0.35 -4.28
CA VAL A 199 -14.92 -0.22 -3.04
C VAL A 199 -15.40 0.90 -2.13
N LEU A 200 -16.30 0.58 -1.19
CA LEU A 200 -16.84 1.51 -0.21
C LEU A 200 -17.38 2.79 -0.89
N ASP A 201 -18.49 2.60 -1.59
CA ASP A 201 -19.23 3.66 -2.31
C ASP A 201 -18.38 4.48 -3.31
N GLY A 202 -17.31 3.85 -3.82
CA GLY A 202 -16.41 4.50 -4.79
C GLY A 202 -15.36 5.41 -4.15
N HIS A 203 -15.18 5.40 -2.84
CA HIS A 203 -14.15 6.20 -2.17
C HIS A 203 -12.73 5.69 -2.45
N PHE A 204 -12.57 4.39 -2.74
CA PHE A 204 -11.28 3.78 -3.03
C PHE A 204 -11.31 3.03 -4.36
N TYR A 205 -10.30 3.22 -5.17
CA TYR A 205 -10.07 2.43 -6.38
C TYR A 205 -8.98 1.39 -6.10
N TYR A 206 -9.32 0.11 -6.20
CA TYR A 206 -8.40 -1.02 -6.15
C TYR A 206 -8.10 -1.45 -7.58
N SER A 207 -6.83 -1.39 -7.97
CA SER A 207 -6.45 -1.55 -9.37
C SER A 207 -6.58 -2.99 -9.87
N GLY A 208 -6.63 -3.14 -11.19
CA GLY A 208 -6.26 -4.36 -11.87
C GLY A 208 -4.73 -4.55 -11.91
N GLU A 209 -4.28 -5.39 -12.81
CA GLU A 209 -2.86 -5.58 -13.09
C GLU A 209 -2.21 -4.25 -13.52
N ILE A 210 -1.04 -3.95 -12.98
CA ILE A 210 -0.27 -2.76 -13.32
C ILE A 210 0.65 -3.08 -14.48
N PRO A 211 0.54 -2.43 -15.64
CA PRO A 211 1.40 -2.69 -16.81
C PRO A 211 2.88 -2.38 -16.55
N ARG A 212 3.77 -3.23 -17.02
CA ARG A 212 5.24 -3.09 -16.90
C ARG A 212 5.82 -2.39 -18.14
N VAL A 213 5.60 -1.08 -18.29
CA VAL A 213 5.97 -0.30 -19.49
C VAL A 213 7.31 0.42 -19.37
N SER A 214 7.80 0.69 -18.16
CA SER A 214 9.08 1.34 -17.89
C SER A 214 10.26 0.52 -18.43
N ALA A 215 11.24 1.20 -19.01
CA ALA A 215 12.42 0.54 -19.61
C ALA A 215 13.31 -0.13 -18.55
N PHE A 216 13.32 0.36 -17.30
CA PHE A 216 14.22 -0.09 -16.23
C PHE A 216 13.53 -0.85 -15.10
N GLU A 217 12.24 -0.69 -14.88
CA GLU A 217 11.47 -1.43 -13.85
C GLU A 217 11.11 -2.81 -14.37
N LYS A 218 12.04 -3.75 -14.30
CA LYS A 218 11.92 -5.12 -14.82
C LYS A 218 11.70 -6.16 -13.70
N GLY A 219 11.26 -5.70 -12.54
CA GLY A 219 11.05 -6.55 -11.39
C GLY A 219 12.36 -7.03 -10.74
N ARG A 220 12.27 -8.07 -9.94
CA ARG A 220 13.33 -8.56 -9.08
C ARG A 220 13.77 -9.96 -9.49
N PRO A 221 15.00 -10.15 -10.01
CA PRO A 221 15.42 -11.41 -10.65
C PRO A 221 15.61 -12.60 -9.70
N ASP A 222 15.76 -12.33 -8.39
CA ASP A 222 15.92 -13.35 -7.35
C ASP A 222 14.58 -13.85 -6.77
N HIS A 223 13.43 -13.28 -7.18
CA HIS A 223 12.12 -13.76 -6.79
C HIS A 223 11.74 -15.05 -7.53
N LEU A 224 11.19 -15.97 -6.76
CA LEU A 224 10.68 -17.23 -7.24
C LEU A 224 9.27 -17.47 -6.69
N CYS A 225 8.45 -18.17 -7.47
CA CYS A 225 7.21 -18.73 -6.98
C CYS A 225 7.17 -20.24 -7.19
N ARG A 226 6.32 -20.92 -6.42
CA ARG A 226 6.03 -22.34 -6.57
C ARG A 226 4.52 -22.54 -6.52
N PRO A 227 3.88 -22.85 -7.66
CA PRO A 227 2.49 -23.27 -7.69
C PRO A 227 2.27 -24.54 -6.85
N VAL A 228 1.05 -24.74 -6.38
CA VAL A 228 0.71 -25.94 -5.60
C VAL A 228 1.03 -27.20 -6.38
N GLY A 229 1.89 -28.05 -5.80
CA GLY A 229 2.33 -29.30 -6.43
C GLY A 229 3.34 -29.17 -7.57
N GLY A 230 3.85 -27.96 -7.82
CA GLY A 230 4.86 -27.66 -8.84
C GLY A 230 6.26 -27.44 -8.28
N ASP A 231 7.18 -27.10 -9.17
CA ASP A 231 8.56 -26.75 -8.86
C ASP A 231 8.73 -25.22 -8.72
N TRP A 232 9.87 -24.80 -8.13
CA TRP A 232 10.27 -23.41 -8.08
C TRP A 232 10.56 -22.88 -9.48
N GLN A 233 9.92 -21.76 -9.82
CA GLN A 233 10.09 -21.07 -11.10
C GLN A 233 10.32 -19.56 -10.87
N PRO A 234 10.99 -18.85 -11.82
CA PRO A 234 11.15 -17.40 -11.73
C PRO A 234 9.80 -16.67 -11.68
N ASP A 235 9.70 -15.70 -10.78
CA ASP A 235 8.56 -14.78 -10.67
C ASP A 235 9.05 -13.34 -10.48
N PRO A 236 9.88 -12.83 -11.40
CA PRO A 236 10.52 -11.52 -11.20
C PRO A 236 9.54 -10.35 -11.21
N LEU A 237 8.39 -10.48 -11.88
CA LEU A 237 7.47 -9.36 -12.13
C LEU A 237 6.37 -9.23 -11.08
N LEU A 238 6.10 -10.26 -10.26
CA LEU A 238 5.01 -10.24 -9.28
C LEU A 238 3.72 -9.61 -9.83
N MET A 239 3.12 -10.26 -10.83
CA MET A 239 1.97 -9.72 -11.56
C MET A 239 0.69 -9.58 -10.73
N ASP A 240 0.69 -10.12 -9.51
CA ASP A 240 -0.41 -10.01 -8.56
C ASP A 240 -0.43 -8.68 -7.78
N GLU A 241 0.60 -7.83 -7.89
CA GLU A 241 0.61 -6.57 -7.19
C GLU A 241 -0.48 -5.61 -7.69
N ARG A 242 -1.13 -4.95 -6.72
CA ARG A 242 -2.20 -3.96 -6.92
C ARG A 242 -1.90 -2.68 -6.14
N MET A 243 -2.47 -1.58 -6.60
CA MET A 243 -2.45 -0.30 -5.90
C MET A 243 -3.84 0.12 -5.46
N VAL A 244 -3.92 1.01 -4.47
CA VAL A 244 -5.16 1.72 -4.11
C VAL A 244 -4.99 3.19 -4.44
N VAL A 245 -6.05 3.81 -4.96
CA VAL A 245 -6.08 5.25 -5.27
C VAL A 245 -7.28 5.89 -4.60
N VAL A 246 -7.07 7.06 -4.00
CA VAL A 246 -8.11 7.93 -3.44
C VAL A 246 -8.03 9.28 -4.13
N HIS A 247 -9.16 9.82 -4.57
CA HIS A 247 -9.22 11.17 -5.09
C HIS A 247 -9.67 12.14 -3.98
N VAL A 248 -8.78 13.00 -3.52
CA VAL A 248 -9.12 14.06 -2.55
C VAL A 248 -9.48 15.32 -3.31
N ARG A 249 -10.68 15.85 -3.05
CA ARG A 249 -11.20 17.07 -3.71
C ARG A 249 -10.20 18.23 -3.57
N ASP A 250 -10.01 19.02 -4.60
CA ASP A 250 -9.12 20.18 -4.70
C ASP A 250 -7.62 19.87 -4.56
N LEU A 251 -7.23 18.65 -4.22
CA LEU A 251 -5.83 18.24 -4.11
C LEU A 251 -5.39 17.37 -5.27
N GLY A 252 -6.17 16.33 -5.61
CA GLY A 252 -5.81 15.33 -6.61
C GLY A 252 -5.78 13.92 -6.03
N LEU A 253 -5.00 13.05 -6.66
CA LEU A 253 -4.93 11.63 -6.32
C LEU A 253 -3.88 11.37 -5.24
N VAL A 254 -4.26 10.56 -4.26
CA VAL A 254 -3.35 9.93 -3.30
C VAL A 254 -3.24 8.46 -3.67
N VAL A 255 -2.01 8.02 -3.97
CA VAL A 255 -1.69 6.69 -4.50
C VAL A 255 -0.99 5.88 -3.43
N PHE A 256 -1.48 4.68 -3.19
CA PHE A 256 -0.92 3.72 -2.24
C PHE A 256 -0.36 2.53 -3.01
N SER A 257 0.94 2.31 -2.89
CA SER A 257 1.66 1.16 -3.46
C SER A 257 2.54 0.56 -2.38
N ALA A 258 2.19 -0.65 -1.91
CA ALA A 258 2.80 -1.18 -0.69
C ALA A 258 4.27 -1.55 -0.86
N CYS A 259 4.64 -2.19 -1.98
CA CYS A 259 6.01 -2.54 -2.31
C CYS A 259 6.50 -1.96 -3.64
N SER A 260 5.60 -1.67 -4.57
CA SER A 260 5.94 -1.23 -5.93
C SER A 260 6.81 -2.25 -6.67
N HIS A 261 6.52 -3.55 -6.56
CA HIS A 261 7.16 -4.58 -7.39
C HIS A 261 6.90 -4.35 -8.89
N ALA A 262 5.76 -3.71 -9.19
CA ALA A 262 5.47 -3.21 -10.54
C ALA A 262 6.48 -2.16 -11.02
N GLY A 263 7.15 -1.49 -10.09
CA GLY A 263 7.88 -0.26 -10.32
C GLY A 263 7.00 0.97 -10.09
N ILE A 264 7.49 1.92 -9.28
CA ILE A 264 6.70 3.10 -8.91
C ILE A 264 6.42 4.03 -10.10
N VAL A 265 7.31 4.07 -11.09
CA VAL A 265 7.10 4.83 -12.34
C VAL A 265 6.00 4.17 -13.17
N ASN A 266 5.94 2.83 -13.21
CA ASN A 266 4.84 2.09 -13.84
C ASN A 266 3.52 2.34 -13.11
N VAL A 267 3.52 2.35 -11.77
CA VAL A 267 2.34 2.69 -10.95
C VAL A 267 1.83 4.09 -11.31
N CYS A 268 2.70 5.11 -11.28
CA CYS A 268 2.32 6.49 -11.60
C CYS A 268 1.86 6.65 -13.05
N THR A 269 2.47 5.90 -13.99
CA THR A 269 2.07 5.88 -15.41
C THR A 269 0.65 5.35 -15.55
N GLU A 270 0.34 4.23 -14.87
CA GLU A 270 -0.99 3.64 -14.90
C GLU A 270 -2.04 4.55 -14.24
N VAL A 271 -1.72 5.18 -13.12
CA VAL A 271 -2.60 6.18 -12.47
C VAL A 271 -2.92 7.32 -13.43
N ARG A 272 -1.92 7.89 -14.12
CA ARG A 272 -2.13 8.97 -15.10
C ARG A 272 -2.98 8.52 -16.28
N ARG A 273 -2.82 7.26 -16.72
CA ARG A 273 -3.63 6.66 -17.79
C ARG A 273 -5.08 6.48 -17.37
N LEU A 274 -5.33 6.01 -16.16
CA LEU A 274 -6.67 5.74 -15.63
C LEU A 274 -7.43 7.01 -15.25
N PHE A 275 -6.73 8.02 -14.76
CA PHE A 275 -7.32 9.26 -14.25
C PHE A 275 -6.72 10.50 -14.94
N PRO A 276 -6.91 10.63 -16.28
CA PRO A 276 -6.33 11.73 -17.04
C PRO A 276 -6.82 13.09 -16.52
N GLY A 277 -5.88 14.04 -16.41
CA GLY A 277 -6.16 15.41 -15.99
C GLY A 277 -6.31 15.62 -14.48
N ILE A 278 -6.23 14.57 -13.65
CA ILE A 278 -6.17 14.72 -12.20
C ILE A 278 -4.69 14.60 -11.76
N PRO A 279 -4.12 15.59 -11.05
CA PRO A 279 -2.74 15.53 -10.59
C PRO A 279 -2.56 14.44 -9.52
N ILE A 280 -1.36 13.84 -9.46
CA ILE A 280 -0.96 12.97 -8.35
C ILE A 280 -0.48 13.88 -7.22
N HIS A 281 -1.27 13.96 -6.16
CA HIS A 281 -0.94 14.79 -5.00
C HIS A 281 0.07 14.10 -4.09
N ALA A 282 -0.12 12.83 -3.80
CA ALA A 282 0.81 12.08 -2.95
C ALA A 282 0.97 10.63 -3.43
N VAL A 283 2.15 10.08 -3.14
CA VAL A 283 2.46 8.66 -3.29
C VAL A 283 2.97 8.15 -1.95
N LEU A 284 2.32 7.12 -1.40
CA LEU A 284 2.70 6.49 -0.13
C LEU A 284 3.01 5.01 -0.32
N GLY A 285 4.06 4.54 0.35
CA GLY A 285 4.37 3.13 0.50
C GLY A 285 5.81 2.76 0.17
N GLY A 286 6.05 1.47 0.01
CA GLY A 286 7.33 0.92 -0.35
C GLY A 286 7.62 1.08 -1.85
N LEU A 287 8.87 1.39 -2.18
CA LEU A 287 9.32 1.55 -3.57
C LEU A 287 10.25 0.41 -4.02
N HIS A 288 10.46 -0.56 -3.14
CA HIS A 288 11.31 -1.76 -3.36
C HIS A 288 12.68 -1.46 -3.97
N LEU A 289 13.35 -0.42 -3.48
CA LEU A 289 14.63 0.07 -4.02
C LEU A 289 15.83 -0.35 -3.16
N GLY A 290 15.61 -1.16 -2.12
CA GLY A 290 16.69 -1.67 -1.28
C GLY A 290 17.45 -2.86 -1.91
N GLY A 291 18.66 -3.13 -1.41
CA GLY A 291 19.47 -4.29 -1.79
C GLY A 291 19.85 -4.30 -3.26
N VAL A 292 19.52 -5.38 -3.97
CA VAL A 292 19.87 -5.54 -5.40
C VAL A 292 19.21 -4.52 -6.31
N MET A 293 18.17 -3.83 -5.82
CA MET A 293 17.44 -2.81 -6.56
C MET A 293 18.04 -1.41 -6.43
N GLU A 294 19.03 -1.19 -5.56
CA GLU A 294 19.71 0.13 -5.42
C GLU A 294 20.26 0.65 -6.74
N ARG A 295 20.60 -0.24 -7.68
CA ARG A 295 21.11 0.10 -9.03
C ARG A 295 20.15 0.94 -9.87
N VAL A 296 18.83 0.90 -9.60
CA VAL A 296 17.82 1.65 -10.37
C VAL A 296 17.31 2.90 -9.64
N ILE A 297 17.92 3.25 -8.49
CA ILE A 297 17.56 4.47 -7.75
C ILE A 297 17.66 5.73 -8.63
N PRO A 298 18.78 5.96 -9.40
CA PRO A 298 18.88 7.17 -10.21
C PRO A 298 17.79 7.27 -11.27
N GLU A 299 17.48 6.17 -11.96
CA GLU A 299 16.45 6.10 -12.99
C GLU A 299 15.06 6.30 -12.39
N THR A 300 14.81 5.75 -11.20
CA THR A 300 13.54 5.93 -10.48
C THR A 300 13.35 7.40 -10.08
N VAL A 301 14.37 8.03 -9.50
CA VAL A 301 14.32 9.45 -9.12
C VAL A 301 14.03 10.32 -10.34
N ALA A 302 14.74 10.09 -11.46
CA ALA A 302 14.51 10.82 -12.71
C ALA A 302 13.12 10.52 -13.31
N GLY A 303 12.70 9.25 -13.28
CA GLY A 303 11.44 8.78 -13.85
C GLY A 303 10.19 9.32 -13.12
N LEU A 304 10.32 9.70 -11.84
CA LEU A 304 9.24 10.30 -11.08
C LEU A 304 9.05 11.81 -11.37
N GLN A 305 10.08 12.52 -11.86
CA GLN A 305 10.01 13.98 -12.09
C GLN A 305 8.85 14.41 -12.99
N PRO A 306 8.54 13.73 -14.12
CA PRO A 306 7.47 14.15 -15.03
C PRO A 306 6.07 14.11 -14.41
N PHE A 307 5.89 13.45 -13.26
CA PHE A 307 4.58 13.35 -12.61
C PHE A 307 4.26 14.55 -11.71
N ASP A 308 5.25 15.37 -11.36
CA ASP A 308 5.14 16.55 -10.49
C ASP A 308 4.38 16.25 -9.18
N ILE A 309 4.74 15.13 -8.56
CA ILE A 309 4.13 14.65 -7.32
C ILE A 309 4.41 15.66 -6.21
N ARG A 310 3.34 16.11 -5.53
CA ARG A 310 3.49 17.09 -4.45
C ARG A 310 4.16 16.51 -3.22
N PHE A 311 3.83 15.27 -2.84
CA PHE A 311 4.41 14.59 -1.68
C PHE A 311 4.78 13.14 -2.00
N LEU A 312 6.02 12.77 -1.71
CA LEU A 312 6.51 11.40 -1.73
C LEU A 312 6.68 10.94 -0.28
N ILE A 313 6.03 9.86 0.09
CA ILE A 313 6.04 9.32 1.44
C ILE A 313 6.55 7.87 1.38
N PRO A 314 7.86 7.69 1.09
CA PRO A 314 8.48 6.38 0.99
C PRO A 314 8.61 5.74 2.38
N GLY A 315 8.31 4.45 2.49
CA GLY A 315 8.45 3.63 3.69
C GLY A 315 8.87 2.21 3.35
N HIS A 316 8.76 1.32 4.30
CA HIS A 316 8.91 -0.13 4.15
C HIS A 316 10.15 -0.51 3.30
N CYS A 317 9.98 -1.31 2.25
CA CYS A 317 11.04 -1.85 1.40
C CYS A 317 11.76 -0.81 0.50
N THR A 318 11.51 0.48 0.66
CA THR A 318 12.21 1.54 -0.12
C THR A 318 13.71 1.51 0.10
N GLY A 319 14.14 1.29 1.33
CA GLY A 319 15.55 1.31 1.71
C GLY A 319 16.11 2.73 1.89
N TRP A 320 16.98 2.89 2.90
CA TRP A 320 17.47 4.21 3.34
C TRP A 320 18.22 4.99 2.25
N ARG A 321 18.99 4.29 1.35
CA ARG A 321 19.70 4.96 0.25
C ARG A 321 18.75 5.61 -0.75
N ALA A 322 17.65 4.94 -1.05
CA ALA A 322 16.63 5.46 -1.93
C ALA A 322 15.87 6.64 -1.28
N VAL A 323 15.54 6.52 0.02
CA VAL A 323 14.92 7.63 0.77
C VAL A 323 15.81 8.87 0.73
N HIS A 324 17.12 8.74 0.98
CA HIS A 324 18.07 9.85 0.89
C HIS A 324 18.17 10.43 -0.52
N ALA A 325 18.20 9.58 -1.54
CA ALA A 325 18.24 10.05 -2.94
C ALA A 325 16.98 10.84 -3.31
N LEU A 326 15.81 10.38 -2.88
CA LEU A 326 14.55 11.09 -3.07
C LEU A 326 14.54 12.42 -2.30
N ALA A 327 14.96 12.43 -1.03
CA ALA A 327 15.02 13.63 -0.22
C ALA A 327 15.96 14.67 -0.82
N ASN A 328 17.11 14.27 -1.35
CA ASN A 328 18.04 15.17 -2.04
C ASN A 328 17.47 15.76 -3.35
N ALA A 329 16.67 14.96 -4.08
CA ALA A 329 16.10 15.38 -5.36
C ALA A 329 14.84 16.23 -5.23
N TYR A 330 14.00 15.93 -4.21
CA TYR A 330 12.67 16.51 -4.07
C TYR A 330 12.51 17.40 -2.84
N GLY A 331 13.51 17.47 -1.95
CA GLY A 331 13.52 18.37 -0.78
C GLY A 331 12.32 18.13 0.14
N ASP A 332 11.67 19.21 0.56
CA ASP A 332 10.52 19.20 1.49
C ASP A 332 9.28 18.46 0.97
N ARG A 333 9.32 17.97 -0.26
CA ARG A 333 8.27 17.12 -0.82
C ARG A 333 8.38 15.66 -0.35
N VAL A 334 9.48 15.29 0.32
CA VAL A 334 9.69 13.94 0.85
C VAL A 334 9.46 13.92 2.36
N SER A 335 8.59 13.01 2.81
CA SER A 335 8.39 12.71 4.22
C SER A 335 8.50 11.20 4.38
N GLN A 336 9.51 10.72 5.10
CA GLN A 336 9.65 9.29 5.34
C GLN A 336 8.45 8.75 6.10
N SER A 337 7.86 7.63 5.62
CA SER A 337 6.86 6.89 6.37
C SER A 337 7.49 6.28 7.62
N ALA A 338 6.77 6.35 8.74
CA ALA A 338 7.19 5.75 9.99
C ALA A 338 5.96 5.25 10.75
N ILE A 339 6.16 4.19 11.53
CA ILE A 339 5.11 3.60 12.36
C ILE A 339 4.49 4.66 13.29
N GLY A 340 3.18 4.62 13.47
CA GLY A 340 2.45 5.52 14.35
C GLY A 340 2.21 6.93 13.78
N THR A 341 2.76 7.25 12.60
CA THR A 341 2.49 8.54 11.93
C THR A 341 1.09 8.58 11.35
N THR A 342 0.42 9.73 11.45
CA THR A 342 -0.85 9.99 10.77
C THR A 342 -0.68 11.09 9.73
N TYR A 343 -1.06 10.84 8.48
CA TYR A 343 -1.11 11.83 7.41
C TYR A 343 -2.56 12.26 7.16
N ARG A 344 -2.75 13.56 6.89
CA ARG A 344 -4.08 14.17 6.68
C ARG A 344 -4.10 14.96 5.39
N PHE A 345 -5.03 14.61 4.51
CA PHE A 345 -5.30 15.30 3.26
C PHE A 345 -6.76 15.76 3.29
N ALA A 346 -7.00 17.06 3.13
CA ALA A 346 -8.35 17.61 3.16
C ALA A 346 -8.54 18.64 2.05
N ALA A 347 -9.74 18.65 1.45
CA ALA A 347 -10.18 19.67 0.55
C ALA A 347 -10.03 21.05 1.21
N LYS A 348 -9.80 22.08 0.41
CA LYS A 348 -9.80 23.45 0.92
C LYS A 348 -11.17 23.75 1.52
N ALA A 349 -11.20 24.31 2.74
CA ALA A 349 -12.45 24.77 3.32
C ALA A 349 -13.11 25.75 2.35
N ALA A 350 -14.40 25.53 2.04
CA ALA A 350 -15.15 26.50 1.24
C ALA A 350 -15.02 27.87 1.93
N ALA A 351 -14.56 28.89 1.19
CA ALA A 351 -14.53 30.24 1.71
C ALA A 351 -15.96 30.59 2.17
N LYS A 352 -16.11 30.93 3.45
CA LYS A 352 -17.40 31.45 3.93
C LYS A 352 -17.74 32.65 3.07
N PRO A 353 -18.96 32.74 2.52
CA PRO A 353 -19.36 33.94 1.80
C PRO A 353 -19.16 35.14 2.73
N GLU A 354 -18.40 36.13 2.26
CA GLU A 354 -18.25 37.41 2.94
C GLU A 354 -19.66 38.00 3.11
N VAL A 355 -20.15 38.02 4.33
CA VAL A 355 -21.39 38.71 4.65
C VAL A 355 -21.05 40.20 4.58
N THR A 356 -21.31 40.81 3.44
CA THR A 356 -21.24 42.29 3.30
C THR A 356 -22.24 42.89 4.27
N PRO A 357 -21.81 43.71 5.24
CA PRO A 357 -22.75 44.39 6.12
C PRO A 357 -23.60 45.35 5.25
N ARG A 358 -24.91 45.28 5.40
CA ARG A 358 -25.84 46.24 4.82
C ARG A 358 -25.82 47.56 5.62
#